data_0292b048815c555cb85f83e8d60139be
#
_entry.id   0292b048815c555cb85f83e8d60139be
#
_cell.length_a   1.000
_cell.length_b   1.000
_cell.length_c   1.000
_cell.angle_alpha   90.00
_cell.angle_beta   90.00
_cell.angle_gamma   90.00
#
_symmetry.space_group_name_H-M   'P 1'
#
loop_
_entity.id
_entity.type
_entity.pdbx_description
1 polymer ?
#
loop_
_entity_poly.entity_id
_entity_poly.type
_entity_poly.pdbx_seq_one_letter_code
_entity_poly.pdbx_strand_id
1 'polypeptide(L)'
;HNSGRRQRQMCIRDSINTEQLLVVDIGGGSTELIWIDLSKVPKLDRRKSIMRLHSGFKVFDAGVEQAEVIDCISVPLGVATLKEQFNDVTDDAAKFAMMSWFFEESLAEFAPYREGRLVEKGFQIVGTSGTITTVAASHLGLDRYDRSKVDGLRMTSTQVDSVIQGYLALGPQGRRLDKRIGKERHVLIMSGAAILQALMRVWPTDRMSVADRGLREGLLYAQMSRDGVLEDCLLY
;
A
#
# COMPACT_ATOMS: atom_id res chain seq x y z
N HIS A 1 21.46 11.93 10.89
CA HIS A 1 20.26 12.77 10.63
C HIS A 1 19.97 13.04 9.13
N ASN A 2 20.89 12.69 8.19
CA ASN A 2 20.73 13.02 6.77
C ASN A 2 20.13 11.90 5.91
N SER A 3 20.10 10.66 6.37
CA SER A 3 19.60 9.52 5.58
C SER A 3 18.07 9.51 5.44
N GLY A 4 17.35 9.83 6.49
CA GLY A 4 15.88 9.86 6.48
C GLY A 4 15.27 10.99 5.62
N ARG A 5 16.00 12.09 5.39
CA ARG A 5 15.59 13.14 4.44
C ARG A 5 15.75 12.70 2.98
N ARG A 6 16.82 11.98 2.66
CA ARG A 6 17.06 11.49 1.29
C ARG A 6 16.05 10.42 0.85
N GLN A 7 15.61 9.54 1.75
CA GLN A 7 14.63 8.50 1.42
C GLN A 7 13.21 9.07 1.26
N ARG A 8 12.79 10.02 2.10
CA ARG A 8 11.51 10.74 1.93
C ARG A 8 11.44 11.52 0.61
N GLN A 9 12.55 12.11 0.19
CA GLN A 9 12.64 12.75 -1.13
C GLN A 9 12.55 11.74 -2.27
N MET A 10 12.95 10.47 -2.06
CA MET A 10 12.98 9.46 -3.10
C MET A 10 11.58 8.97 -3.48
N CYS A 11 10.69 8.67 -2.52
CA CYS A 11 9.30 8.28 -2.81
C CYS A 11 8.54 9.35 -3.61
N ILE A 12 8.80 10.62 -3.35
CA ILE A 12 8.12 11.74 -4.00
C ILE A 12 8.81 12.15 -5.32
N ARG A 13 10.14 12.03 -5.43
CA ARG A 13 10.84 12.28 -6.71
C ARG A 13 10.36 11.35 -7.82
N ASP A 14 9.96 10.16 -7.47
CA ASP A 14 9.59 9.12 -8.42
C ASP A 14 8.11 9.19 -8.84
N SER A 15 7.27 9.91 -8.12
CA SER A 15 5.90 10.21 -8.53
C SER A 15 5.83 11.12 -9.76
N ILE A 16 6.94 11.77 -10.15
CA ILE A 16 7.04 12.56 -11.39
C ILE A 16 6.70 11.72 -12.64
N ASN A 17 7.07 10.43 -12.64
CA ASN A 17 6.78 9.52 -13.74
C ASN A 17 5.55 8.63 -13.50
N THR A 18 4.77 8.92 -12.44
CA THR A 18 3.55 8.18 -12.13
C THR A 18 2.37 8.84 -12.82
N GLU A 19 1.64 8.07 -13.61
CA GLU A 19 0.43 8.51 -14.32
C GLU A 19 -0.82 7.95 -13.67
N GLN A 20 -0.71 6.78 -13.07
CA GLN A 20 -1.77 6.13 -12.30
C GLN A 20 -1.21 5.68 -10.96
N LEU A 21 -1.93 5.97 -9.88
CA LEU A 21 -1.52 5.66 -8.52
C LEU A 21 -2.65 4.91 -7.80
N LEU A 22 -2.35 3.72 -7.32
CA LEU A 22 -3.20 2.99 -6.37
C LEU A 22 -2.62 3.12 -4.96
N VAL A 23 -3.36 3.75 -4.07
CA VAL A 23 -3.05 3.79 -2.64
C VAL A 23 -3.78 2.66 -1.94
N VAL A 24 -3.06 1.91 -1.11
CA VAL A 24 -3.55 0.71 -0.41
C VAL A 24 -3.22 0.82 1.08
N ASP A 25 -4.23 0.71 1.93
CA ASP A 25 -4.06 0.56 3.38
C ASP A 25 -4.76 -0.73 3.84
N ILE A 26 -3.97 -1.73 4.26
CA ILE A 26 -4.49 -3.02 4.73
C ILE A 26 -4.64 -2.97 6.25
N GLY A 27 -5.84 -2.69 6.73
CA GLY A 27 -6.19 -2.67 8.14
C GLY A 27 -6.53 -4.03 8.74
N GLY A 28 -6.93 -4.03 10.02
CA GLY A 28 -7.39 -5.23 10.71
C GLY A 28 -8.75 -5.72 10.23
N GLY A 29 -9.69 -4.80 10.06
CA GLY A 29 -11.10 -5.07 9.71
C GLY A 29 -11.47 -4.72 8.27
N SER A 30 -10.71 -3.84 7.63
CA SER A 30 -10.97 -3.36 6.27
C SER A 30 -9.69 -3.11 5.51
N THR A 31 -9.83 -2.97 4.19
CA THR A 31 -8.76 -2.54 3.28
C THR A 31 -9.26 -1.35 2.48
N GLU A 32 -8.57 -0.22 2.58
CA GLU A 32 -8.88 1.00 1.88
C GLU A 32 -8.10 1.06 0.57
N LEU A 33 -8.79 1.34 -0.53
CA LEU A 33 -8.22 1.50 -1.87
C LEU A 33 -8.62 2.85 -2.44
N ILE A 34 -7.65 3.58 -3.00
CA ILE A 34 -7.88 4.85 -3.69
C ILE A 34 -7.13 4.83 -5.02
N TRP A 35 -7.85 5.00 -6.12
CA TRP A 35 -7.23 5.13 -7.45
C TRP A 35 -7.19 6.59 -7.89
N ILE A 36 -5.99 7.06 -8.20
CA ILE A 36 -5.73 8.44 -8.61
C ILE A 36 -5.15 8.44 -10.02
N ASP A 37 -5.74 9.24 -10.90
CA ASP A 37 -5.23 9.51 -12.24
C ASP A 37 -4.46 10.84 -12.24
N LEU A 38 -3.23 10.78 -12.74
CA LEU A 38 -2.29 11.88 -12.87
C LEU A 38 -1.88 12.10 -14.34
N SER A 39 -2.50 11.37 -15.27
CA SER A 39 -2.10 11.38 -16.69
C SER A 39 -2.18 12.77 -17.31
N LYS A 40 -3.20 13.55 -16.96
CA LYS A 40 -3.42 14.92 -17.41
C LYS A 40 -2.54 15.95 -16.68
N VAL A 41 -1.95 15.59 -15.53
CA VAL A 41 -1.13 16.51 -14.73
C VAL A 41 0.29 16.58 -15.28
N PRO A 42 0.82 17.79 -15.58
CA PRO A 42 2.20 17.97 -16.00
C PRO A 42 3.18 17.31 -15.01
N LYS A 43 4.19 16.62 -15.51
CA LYS A 43 5.10 15.80 -14.68
C LYS A 43 5.65 16.54 -13.47
N LEU A 44 6.02 17.80 -13.63
CA LEU A 44 6.62 18.61 -12.55
C LEU A 44 5.60 19.00 -11.46
N ASP A 45 4.30 18.98 -11.79
CA ASP A 45 3.23 19.39 -10.89
C ASP A 45 2.55 18.20 -10.20
N ARG A 46 2.78 16.97 -10.65
CA ARG A 46 2.15 15.75 -10.10
C ARG A 46 2.30 15.64 -8.59
N ARG A 47 3.49 15.92 -8.08
CA ARG A 47 3.75 15.94 -6.65
C ARG A 47 2.87 16.94 -5.90
N LYS A 48 2.80 18.17 -6.37
CA LYS A 48 1.96 19.22 -5.76
C LYS A 48 0.49 18.86 -5.85
N SER A 49 0.07 18.28 -6.98
CA SER A 49 -1.31 17.86 -7.20
C SER A 49 -1.75 16.76 -6.22
N ILE A 50 -0.92 15.73 -5.98
CA ILE A 50 -1.19 14.69 -4.98
C ILE A 50 -1.29 15.28 -3.57
N MET A 51 -0.39 16.19 -3.20
CA MET A 51 -0.42 16.84 -1.89
C MET A 51 -1.68 17.71 -1.69
N ARG A 52 -2.17 18.35 -2.74
CA ARG A 52 -3.41 19.15 -2.70
C ARG A 52 -4.66 18.29 -2.51
N LEU A 53 -4.71 17.07 -3.04
CA LEU A 53 -5.80 16.13 -2.77
C LEU A 53 -5.98 15.86 -1.27
N HIS A 54 -4.86 15.85 -0.53
CA HIS A 54 -4.86 15.60 0.91
C HIS A 54 -5.35 16.77 1.75
N SER A 55 -5.13 18.00 1.29
CA SER A 55 -5.48 19.22 2.06
C SER A 55 -6.94 19.65 1.95
N GLY A 56 -7.74 19.02 1.09
CA GLY A 56 -9.15 19.40 0.88
C GLY A 56 -9.35 20.83 0.35
N PHE A 57 -8.29 21.51 -0.02
CA PHE A 57 -8.35 22.84 -0.61
C PHE A 57 -8.81 22.74 -2.06
N LYS A 58 -10.08 23.08 -2.30
CA LYS A 58 -10.58 23.49 -3.61
C LYS A 58 -10.06 24.89 -3.92
N VAL A 59 -8.77 25.02 -4.18
CA VAL A 59 -8.28 26.25 -4.83
C VAL A 59 -8.47 26.01 -6.31
N PHE A 60 -9.49 26.64 -6.86
CA PHE A 60 -9.70 26.77 -8.30
C PHE A 60 -8.61 27.70 -8.85
N ASP A 61 -7.43 27.18 -9.10
CA ASP A 61 -6.46 27.83 -9.98
C ASP A 61 -6.93 27.51 -11.40
N ALA A 62 -7.58 28.49 -12.02
CA ALA A 62 -8.05 28.39 -13.39
C ALA A 62 -6.85 28.09 -14.31
N GLY A 63 -6.79 26.86 -14.87
CA GLY A 63 -5.83 26.47 -15.90
C GLY A 63 -4.79 25.41 -15.48
N VAL A 64 -4.78 24.91 -14.25
CA VAL A 64 -3.90 23.78 -13.86
C VAL A 64 -4.70 22.49 -13.81
N GLU A 65 -4.37 21.53 -14.67
CA GLU A 65 -4.93 20.19 -14.62
C GLU A 65 -4.61 19.55 -13.28
N GLN A 66 -5.65 19.01 -12.61
CA GLN A 66 -5.56 18.48 -11.25
C GLN A 66 -5.55 16.95 -11.29
N ALA A 67 -4.96 16.33 -10.26
CA ALA A 67 -5.11 14.91 -10.01
C ALA A 67 -6.60 14.57 -9.81
N GLU A 68 -7.04 13.50 -10.43
CA GLU A 68 -8.41 13.01 -10.38
C GLU A 68 -8.48 11.75 -9.53
N VAL A 69 -9.33 11.73 -8.49
CA VAL A 69 -9.66 10.49 -7.79
C VAL A 69 -10.72 9.79 -8.61
N ILE A 70 -10.34 8.69 -9.25
CA ILE A 70 -11.24 7.89 -10.09
C ILE A 70 -12.27 7.17 -9.24
N ASP A 71 -11.80 6.54 -8.16
CA ASP A 71 -12.66 5.86 -7.20
C ASP A 71 -11.93 5.64 -5.87
N CYS A 72 -12.72 5.48 -4.81
CA CYS A 72 -12.22 5.08 -3.50
C CYS A 72 -13.22 4.13 -2.83
N ILE A 73 -12.70 3.03 -2.26
CA ILE A 73 -13.52 2.02 -1.59
C ILE A 73 -12.88 1.60 -0.27
N SER A 74 -13.71 1.31 0.73
CA SER A 74 -13.32 0.54 1.91
C SER A 74 -13.93 -0.85 1.78
N VAL A 75 -13.09 -1.83 1.44
CA VAL A 75 -13.48 -3.24 1.39
C VAL A 75 -13.55 -3.74 2.84
N PRO A 76 -14.68 -4.31 3.33
CA PRO A 76 -14.83 -4.76 4.73
C PRO A 76 -14.11 -6.09 5.00
N LEU A 77 -12.90 -6.22 4.46
CA LEU A 77 -11.98 -7.34 4.61
C LEU A 77 -10.59 -6.81 4.90
N GLY A 78 -10.17 -6.94 6.14
CA GLY A 78 -8.82 -6.71 6.60
C GLY A 78 -8.17 -8.01 7.05
N VAL A 79 -6.98 -7.94 7.64
CA VAL A 79 -6.22 -9.14 8.00
C VAL A 79 -6.92 -10.03 9.03
N ALA A 80 -7.69 -9.46 9.95
CA ALA A 80 -8.40 -10.23 10.97
C ALA A 80 -9.71 -10.80 10.42
N THR A 81 -10.55 -9.96 9.79
CA THR A 81 -11.84 -10.37 9.24
C THR A 81 -11.70 -11.42 8.14
N LEU A 82 -10.70 -11.25 7.25
CA LEU A 82 -10.43 -12.24 6.21
C LEU A 82 -9.96 -13.57 6.79
N LYS A 83 -9.11 -13.54 7.83
CA LYS A 83 -8.69 -14.77 8.53
C LYS A 83 -9.87 -15.50 9.17
N GLU A 84 -10.78 -14.76 9.83
CA GLU A 84 -11.96 -15.33 10.49
C GLU A 84 -12.90 -16.02 9.51
N GLN A 85 -13.08 -15.47 8.31
CA GLN A 85 -13.91 -16.02 7.25
C GLN A 85 -13.48 -17.45 6.85
N PHE A 86 -12.21 -17.80 7.01
CA PHE A 86 -11.62 -19.08 6.59
C PHE A 86 -11.03 -19.88 7.75
N ASN A 87 -11.54 -19.71 8.97
CA ASN A 87 -11.01 -20.41 10.14
C ASN A 87 -11.13 -21.95 10.03
N ASP A 88 -12.17 -22.43 9.36
CA ASP A 88 -12.43 -23.87 9.21
C ASP A 88 -11.53 -24.55 8.16
N VAL A 89 -10.81 -23.77 7.35
CA VAL A 89 -9.88 -24.33 6.37
C VAL A 89 -8.55 -24.65 7.06
N THR A 90 -8.21 -25.91 7.13
CA THR A 90 -7.01 -26.38 7.84
C THR A 90 -5.76 -26.43 6.98
N ASP A 91 -5.89 -26.70 5.69
CA ASP A 91 -4.77 -26.68 4.75
C ASP A 91 -4.30 -25.23 4.52
N ASP A 92 -3.03 -24.97 4.80
CA ASP A 92 -2.46 -23.62 4.79
C ASP A 92 -2.42 -23.02 3.38
N ALA A 93 -2.08 -23.82 2.36
CA ALA A 93 -1.99 -23.35 0.98
C ALA A 93 -3.38 -23.12 0.37
N ALA A 94 -4.31 -24.04 0.61
CA ALA A 94 -5.71 -23.91 0.17
C ALA A 94 -6.35 -22.67 0.84
N LYS A 95 -6.17 -22.51 2.14
CA LYS A 95 -6.66 -21.34 2.89
C LYS A 95 -6.14 -20.03 2.30
N PHE A 96 -4.86 -19.96 2.02
CA PHE A 96 -4.25 -18.80 1.40
C PHE A 96 -4.84 -18.49 0.03
N ALA A 97 -4.96 -19.50 -0.83
CA ALA A 97 -5.53 -19.34 -2.16
C ALA A 97 -6.99 -18.87 -2.12
N MET A 98 -7.80 -19.46 -1.22
CA MET A 98 -9.20 -19.07 -1.03
C MET A 98 -9.33 -17.65 -0.51
N MET A 99 -8.52 -17.24 0.46
CA MET A 99 -8.49 -15.86 0.96
C MET A 99 -8.14 -14.87 -0.14
N SER A 100 -7.13 -15.18 -0.97
CA SER A 100 -6.70 -14.30 -2.06
C SER A 100 -7.79 -14.16 -3.12
N TRP A 101 -8.43 -15.26 -3.50
CA TRP A 101 -9.53 -15.24 -4.47
C TRP A 101 -10.76 -14.51 -3.93
N PHE A 102 -11.16 -14.78 -2.70
CA PHE A 102 -12.32 -14.14 -2.05
C PHE A 102 -12.14 -12.63 -1.93
N PHE A 103 -10.93 -12.18 -1.60
CA PHE A 103 -10.64 -10.75 -1.58
C PHE A 103 -10.73 -10.12 -2.97
N GLU A 104 -10.24 -10.81 -4.02
CA GLU A 104 -10.35 -10.32 -5.39
C GLU A 104 -11.80 -10.15 -5.84
N GLU A 105 -12.68 -11.11 -5.54
CA GLU A 105 -14.12 -11.00 -5.81
C GLU A 105 -14.75 -9.77 -5.12
N SER A 106 -14.24 -9.40 -3.95
CA SER A 106 -14.73 -8.23 -3.20
C SER A 106 -14.35 -6.90 -3.84
N LEU A 107 -13.49 -6.90 -4.87
CA LEU A 107 -13.17 -5.69 -5.65
C LEU A 107 -14.23 -5.33 -6.69
N ALA A 108 -15.29 -6.14 -6.85
CA ALA A 108 -16.32 -5.92 -7.88
C ALA A 108 -16.99 -4.54 -7.83
N GLU A 109 -17.08 -3.93 -6.63
CA GLU A 109 -17.62 -2.59 -6.44
C GLU A 109 -16.61 -1.47 -6.79
N PHE A 110 -15.32 -1.80 -6.87
CA PHE A 110 -14.26 -0.84 -7.18
C PHE A 110 -14.22 -0.58 -8.70
N ALA A 111 -14.49 0.65 -9.12
CA ALA A 111 -14.61 0.98 -10.54
C ALA A 111 -13.40 0.55 -11.39
N PRO A 112 -12.14 0.75 -10.97
CA PRO A 112 -10.98 0.28 -11.75
C PRO A 112 -10.96 -1.23 -12.00
N TYR A 113 -11.46 -2.04 -11.06
CA TYR A 113 -11.58 -3.49 -11.23
C TYR A 113 -12.74 -3.85 -12.15
N ARG A 114 -13.94 -3.31 -11.87
CA ARG A 114 -15.16 -3.55 -12.64
C ARG A 114 -15.01 -3.18 -14.11
N GLU A 115 -14.30 -2.09 -14.41
CA GLU A 115 -14.05 -1.59 -15.75
C GLU A 115 -12.89 -2.31 -16.46
N GLY A 116 -12.22 -3.25 -15.79
CA GLY A 116 -11.06 -3.96 -16.34
C GLY A 116 -9.89 -3.02 -16.66
N ARG A 117 -9.68 -2.00 -15.83
CA ARG A 117 -8.63 -1.00 -16.05
C ARG A 117 -7.26 -1.65 -16.00
N LEU A 118 -6.58 -1.65 -17.14
CA LEU A 118 -5.24 -2.20 -17.27
C LEU A 118 -4.21 -1.24 -16.70
N VAL A 119 -3.11 -1.81 -16.22
CA VAL A 119 -1.94 -1.04 -15.78
C VAL A 119 -1.06 -0.70 -16.97
N GLU A 120 -0.75 0.58 -17.11
CA GLU A 120 0.09 1.13 -18.16
C GLU A 120 1.46 1.56 -17.63
N LYS A 121 2.33 2.01 -18.54
CA LYS A 121 3.59 2.65 -18.14
C LYS A 121 3.29 3.83 -17.24
N GLY A 122 3.92 3.84 -16.05
CA GLY A 122 3.67 4.89 -15.06
C GLY A 122 2.68 4.52 -13.97
N PHE A 123 2.19 3.28 -13.92
CA PHE A 123 1.42 2.79 -12.80
C PHE A 123 2.31 2.55 -11.57
N GLN A 124 1.82 2.94 -10.41
CA GLN A 124 2.50 2.74 -9.12
C GLN A 124 1.49 2.35 -8.06
N ILE A 125 1.88 1.44 -7.17
CA ILE A 125 1.16 1.18 -5.93
C ILE A 125 1.93 1.84 -4.78
N VAL A 126 1.21 2.52 -3.90
CA VAL A 126 1.73 2.95 -2.59
C VAL A 126 0.96 2.21 -1.52
N GLY A 127 1.65 1.34 -0.82
CA GLY A 127 1.06 0.50 0.20
C GLY A 127 1.51 0.87 1.60
N THR A 128 0.55 0.92 2.53
CA THR A 128 0.79 1.10 3.96
C THR A 128 0.10 0.01 4.75
N SER A 129 0.74 -0.55 5.70
CA SER A 129 0.22 -1.46 6.73
C SER A 129 1.31 -2.24 7.44
N GLY A 130 0.95 -2.91 8.53
CA GLY A 130 1.84 -3.88 9.17
C GLY A 130 2.20 -5.07 8.29
N THR A 131 1.32 -5.50 7.39
CA THR A 131 1.60 -6.55 6.39
C THR A 131 2.66 -6.10 5.40
N ILE A 132 2.44 -4.96 4.74
CA ILE A 132 3.33 -4.46 3.69
C ILE A 132 4.72 -4.18 4.22
N THR A 133 4.82 -3.57 5.41
CA THR A 133 6.12 -3.32 6.06
C THR A 133 6.81 -4.61 6.50
N THR A 134 6.07 -5.66 6.88
CA THR A 134 6.64 -6.97 7.20
C THR A 134 7.15 -7.69 5.96
N VAL A 135 6.39 -7.66 4.86
CA VAL A 135 6.84 -8.21 3.56
C VAL A 135 8.11 -7.50 3.10
N ALA A 136 8.17 -6.18 3.22
CA ALA A 136 9.36 -5.39 2.89
C ALA A 136 10.57 -5.74 3.77
N ALA A 137 10.38 -5.88 5.08
CA ALA A 137 11.45 -6.30 6.00
C ALA A 137 11.95 -7.70 5.68
N SER A 138 11.07 -8.63 5.34
CA SER A 138 11.41 -10.00 4.93
C SER A 138 12.17 -10.01 3.60
N HIS A 139 11.76 -9.19 2.62
CA HIS A 139 12.49 -9.03 1.37
C HIS A 139 13.94 -8.56 1.59
N LEU A 140 14.13 -7.63 2.52
CA LEU A 140 15.45 -7.12 2.89
C LEU A 140 16.25 -8.08 3.80
N GLY A 141 15.66 -9.19 4.24
CA GLY A 141 16.31 -10.13 5.17
C GLY A 141 16.60 -9.54 6.54
N LEU A 142 15.78 -8.61 7.04
CA LEU A 142 16.01 -7.94 8.32
C LEU A 142 15.58 -8.80 9.50
N ASP A 143 16.49 -9.23 10.33
CA ASP A 143 16.20 -9.94 11.60
C ASP A 143 15.51 -9.07 12.64
N ARG A 144 15.68 -7.75 12.53
CA ARG A 144 15.02 -6.75 13.34
C ARG A 144 14.47 -5.65 12.43
N TYR A 145 13.22 -5.28 12.68
CA TYR A 145 12.57 -4.21 11.94
C TYR A 145 13.35 -2.90 12.02
N ASP A 146 13.66 -2.33 10.86
CA ASP A 146 14.35 -1.06 10.70
C ASP A 146 13.53 -0.16 9.75
N ARG A 147 12.81 0.78 10.36
CA ARG A 147 11.97 1.74 9.64
C ARG A 147 12.73 2.49 8.55
N SER A 148 13.98 2.87 8.82
CA SER A 148 14.77 3.67 7.89
C SER A 148 15.10 2.95 6.59
N LYS A 149 15.06 1.62 6.61
CA LYS A 149 15.29 0.76 5.45
C LYS A 149 13.99 0.38 4.73
N VAL A 150 12.90 0.27 5.48
CA VAL A 150 11.60 -0.19 4.96
C VAL A 150 10.80 0.97 4.36
N ASP A 151 10.78 2.13 5.01
CA ASP A 151 10.03 3.31 4.54
C ASP A 151 10.63 3.82 3.23
N GLY A 152 9.82 3.86 2.18
CA GLY A 152 10.23 4.24 0.83
C GLY A 152 10.86 3.11 0.02
N LEU A 153 10.95 1.88 0.54
CA LEU A 153 11.42 0.73 -0.24
C LEU A 153 10.51 0.54 -1.45
N ARG A 154 11.11 0.19 -2.57
CA ARG A 154 10.40 -0.23 -3.79
C ARG A 154 10.54 -1.71 -4.00
N MET A 155 9.44 -2.31 -4.36
CA MET A 155 9.35 -3.73 -4.71
C MET A 155 8.58 -3.91 -6.01
N THR A 156 8.93 -4.94 -6.75
CA THR A 156 8.14 -5.43 -7.89
C THR A 156 7.12 -6.46 -7.40
N SER A 157 6.07 -6.69 -8.18
CA SER A 157 5.11 -7.78 -7.89
C SER A 157 5.81 -9.13 -7.76
N THR A 158 6.84 -9.40 -8.58
CA THR A 158 7.64 -10.63 -8.49
C THR A 158 8.41 -10.75 -7.17
N GLN A 159 8.96 -9.63 -6.66
CA GLN A 159 9.65 -9.65 -5.36
C GLN A 159 8.67 -9.86 -4.21
N VAL A 160 7.49 -9.26 -4.27
CA VAL A 160 6.41 -9.50 -3.30
C VAL A 160 6.00 -10.96 -3.32
N ASP A 161 5.73 -11.51 -4.51
CA ASP A 161 5.35 -12.93 -4.66
C ASP A 161 6.44 -13.87 -4.12
N SER A 162 7.71 -13.60 -4.40
CA SER A 162 8.83 -14.40 -3.86
C SER A 162 8.82 -14.46 -2.33
N VAL A 163 8.52 -13.35 -1.65
CA VAL A 163 8.40 -13.34 -0.17
C VAL A 163 7.20 -14.16 0.27
N ILE A 164 6.06 -14.04 -0.40
CA ILE A 164 4.84 -14.77 -0.09
C ILE A 164 5.05 -16.28 -0.27
N GLN A 165 5.69 -16.72 -1.36
CA GLN A 165 6.06 -18.12 -1.56
C GLN A 165 7.00 -18.62 -0.45
N GLY A 166 7.93 -17.78 -0.01
CA GLY A 166 8.77 -18.08 1.16
C GLY A 166 7.94 -18.31 2.43
N TYR A 167 6.92 -17.50 2.67
CA TYR A 167 6.03 -17.70 3.82
C TYR A 167 5.21 -18.99 3.73
N LEU A 168 4.72 -19.34 2.54
CA LEU A 168 4.03 -20.61 2.31
C LEU A 168 4.96 -21.80 2.56
N ALA A 169 6.18 -21.74 2.03
CA ALA A 169 7.18 -22.81 2.19
C ALA A 169 7.59 -23.02 3.67
N LEU A 170 7.63 -21.96 4.49
CA LEU A 170 7.89 -22.06 5.93
C LEU A 170 6.79 -22.79 6.69
N GLY A 171 5.56 -22.76 6.17
CA GLY A 171 4.38 -23.27 6.88
C GLY A 171 4.09 -22.51 8.19
N PRO A 172 3.01 -22.85 8.91
CA PRO A 172 2.59 -22.14 10.12
C PRO A 172 3.64 -22.13 11.22
N GLN A 173 4.34 -23.24 11.43
CA GLN A 173 5.37 -23.38 12.46
C GLN A 173 6.62 -22.57 12.13
N GLY A 174 7.08 -22.62 10.87
CA GLY A 174 8.24 -21.84 10.43
C GLY A 174 7.98 -20.34 10.52
N ARG A 175 6.79 -19.88 10.12
CA ARG A 175 6.40 -18.45 10.24
C ARG A 175 6.36 -17.98 11.68
N ARG A 176 5.92 -18.81 12.62
CA ARG A 176 5.92 -18.49 14.06
C ARG A 176 7.33 -18.28 14.61
N LEU A 177 8.33 -18.98 14.08
CA LEU A 177 9.72 -18.91 14.51
C LEU A 177 10.52 -17.86 13.74
N ASP A 178 10.01 -17.36 12.62
CA ASP A 178 10.69 -16.38 11.78
C ASP A 178 10.72 -15.00 12.47
N LYS A 179 11.92 -14.55 12.81
CA LYS A 179 12.13 -13.24 13.47
C LYS A 179 11.71 -12.05 12.62
N ARG A 180 11.74 -12.20 11.29
CA ARG A 180 11.35 -11.15 10.32
C ARG A 180 9.85 -10.86 10.36
N ILE A 181 9.02 -11.87 10.62
CA ILE A 181 7.58 -11.75 10.74
C ILE A 181 7.19 -11.21 12.12
N GLY A 182 7.89 -11.65 13.17
CA GLY A 182 7.65 -11.26 14.54
C GLY A 182 6.52 -12.04 15.22
N LYS A 183 6.60 -12.12 16.56
CA LYS A 183 5.75 -12.99 17.37
C LYS A 183 4.25 -12.68 17.30
N GLU A 184 3.90 -11.42 17.08
CA GLU A 184 2.50 -10.99 17.06
C GLU A 184 1.86 -11.08 15.65
N ARG A 185 2.67 -10.99 14.60
CA ARG A 185 2.19 -10.90 13.21
C ARG A 185 2.03 -12.24 12.53
N HIS A 186 2.71 -13.32 13.01
CA HIS A 186 2.66 -14.63 12.36
C HIS A 186 1.24 -15.19 12.18
N VAL A 187 0.30 -14.78 13.02
CA VAL A 187 -1.10 -15.23 12.96
C VAL A 187 -1.87 -14.59 11.81
N LEU A 188 -1.53 -13.35 11.45
CA LEU A 188 -2.27 -12.52 10.49
C LEU A 188 -1.52 -12.28 9.19
N ILE A 189 -0.23 -12.62 9.12
CA ILE A 189 0.59 -12.27 7.96
C ILE A 189 0.07 -12.92 6.67
N MET A 190 -0.47 -14.14 6.73
CA MET A 190 -0.95 -14.84 5.55
C MET A 190 -2.24 -14.24 4.98
N SER A 191 -3.16 -13.76 5.82
CA SER A 191 -4.35 -13.05 5.34
C SER A 191 -3.98 -11.70 4.70
N GLY A 192 -3.05 -10.97 5.31
CA GLY A 192 -2.56 -9.73 4.69
C GLY A 192 -1.76 -9.98 3.40
N ALA A 193 -0.97 -11.05 3.35
CA ALA A 193 -0.27 -11.48 2.14
C ALA A 193 -1.24 -11.92 1.04
N ALA A 194 -2.37 -12.55 1.38
CA ALA A 194 -3.41 -12.94 0.43
C ALA A 194 -4.08 -11.72 -0.22
N ILE A 195 -4.37 -10.68 0.59
CA ILE A 195 -4.87 -9.38 0.09
C ILE A 195 -3.85 -8.77 -0.87
N LEU A 196 -2.59 -8.69 -0.45
CA LEU A 196 -1.54 -8.08 -1.26
C LEU A 196 -1.32 -8.85 -2.55
N GLN A 197 -1.35 -10.20 -2.52
CA GLN A 197 -1.22 -11.02 -3.73
C GLN A 197 -2.39 -10.81 -4.68
N ALA A 198 -3.63 -10.72 -4.18
CA ALA A 198 -4.81 -10.43 -5.01
C ALA A 198 -4.63 -9.12 -5.76
N LEU A 199 -4.23 -8.06 -5.07
CA LEU A 199 -3.98 -6.74 -5.67
C LEU A 199 -2.86 -6.78 -6.72
N MET A 200 -1.77 -7.52 -6.45
CA MET A 200 -0.64 -7.67 -7.37
C MET A 200 -0.96 -8.56 -8.59
N ARG A 201 -1.93 -9.45 -8.46
CA ARG A 201 -2.43 -10.28 -9.58
C ARG A 201 -3.31 -9.47 -10.51
N VAL A 202 -4.20 -8.64 -9.95
CA VAL A 202 -5.09 -7.77 -10.70
C VAL A 202 -4.30 -6.63 -11.36
N TRP A 203 -3.41 -5.99 -10.61
CA TRP A 203 -2.61 -4.85 -11.07
C TRP A 203 -1.11 -5.10 -10.82
N PRO A 204 -0.47 -5.93 -11.66
CA PRO A 204 0.96 -6.18 -11.53
C PRO A 204 1.76 -4.88 -11.74
N THR A 205 2.80 -4.69 -10.92
CA THR A 205 3.63 -3.49 -10.98
C THR A 205 5.10 -3.80 -10.70
N ASP A 206 5.98 -3.02 -11.30
CA ASP A 206 7.40 -2.95 -10.95
C ASP A 206 7.70 -1.85 -9.91
N ARG A 207 6.65 -1.15 -9.44
CA ARG A 207 6.76 0.07 -8.64
C ARG A 207 5.77 0.09 -7.47
N MET A 208 5.86 -0.89 -6.58
CA MET A 208 5.21 -0.81 -5.29
C MET A 208 6.13 -0.08 -4.30
N SER A 209 5.71 1.07 -3.81
CA SER A 209 6.41 1.82 -2.76
C SER A 209 5.79 1.53 -1.39
N VAL A 210 6.64 1.25 -0.43
CA VAL A 210 6.24 0.98 0.96
C VAL A 210 6.19 2.29 1.73
N ALA A 211 5.05 2.60 2.34
CA ALA A 211 4.90 3.71 3.26
C ALA A 211 4.71 3.18 4.68
N ASP A 212 5.62 3.52 5.59
CA ASP A 212 5.54 3.10 7.00
C ASP A 212 4.68 4.05 7.85
N ARG A 213 4.00 5.01 7.23
CA ARG A 213 3.04 5.90 7.86
C ARG A 213 1.67 5.63 7.27
N GLY A 214 0.76 5.20 8.13
CA GLY A 214 -0.61 4.88 7.73
C GLY A 214 -1.51 6.11 7.62
N LEU A 215 -2.76 5.83 7.27
CA LEU A 215 -3.83 6.83 7.14
C LEU A 215 -4.00 7.69 8.41
N ARG A 216 -3.74 7.11 9.60
CA ARG A 216 -3.84 7.81 10.89
C ARG A 216 -2.85 8.96 11.02
N GLU A 217 -1.59 8.75 10.64
CA GLU A 217 -0.59 9.82 10.65
C GLU A 217 -0.92 10.87 9.60
N GLY A 218 -1.43 10.46 8.43
CA GLY A 218 -1.91 11.38 7.41
C GLY A 218 -3.03 12.28 7.91
N LEU A 219 -4.04 11.72 8.59
CA LEU A 219 -5.14 12.47 9.21
C LEU A 219 -4.64 13.42 10.30
N LEU A 220 -3.71 12.96 11.16
CA LEU A 220 -3.11 13.81 12.20
C LEU A 220 -2.36 14.99 11.59
N TYR A 221 -1.55 14.77 10.55
CA TYR A 221 -0.86 15.85 9.85
C TYR A 221 -1.83 16.83 9.18
N ALA A 222 -2.92 16.33 8.58
CA ALA A 222 -3.95 17.18 7.99
C ALA A 222 -4.66 18.04 9.04
N GLN A 223 -4.95 17.46 10.21
CA GLN A 223 -5.52 18.19 11.35
C GLN A 223 -4.56 19.27 11.85
N MET A 224 -3.30 18.91 12.13
CA MET A 224 -2.27 19.83 12.62
C MET A 224 -2.00 20.97 11.63
N SER A 225 -2.08 20.70 10.33
CA SER A 225 -1.97 21.73 9.29
C SER A 225 -3.18 22.66 9.26
N ARG A 226 -4.40 22.15 9.45
CA ARG A 226 -5.62 22.96 9.57
C ARG A 226 -5.60 23.86 10.82
N ASP A 227 -5.07 23.33 11.90
CA ASP A 227 -5.00 24.04 13.19
C ASP A 227 -3.82 25.05 13.26
N GLY A 228 -3.05 25.19 12.16
CA GLY A 228 -1.90 26.10 12.09
C GLY A 228 -0.70 25.70 12.98
N VAL A 229 -0.70 24.46 13.49
CA VAL A 229 0.37 23.93 14.36
C VAL A 229 1.59 23.49 13.54
N LEU A 230 1.39 23.19 12.26
CA LEU A 230 2.46 22.91 11.30
C LEU A 230 2.49 24.04 10.27
N GLU A 231 3.36 25.00 10.49
CA GLU A 231 3.79 25.88 9.40
C GLU A 231 4.46 25.01 8.32
N ASP A 232 4.29 25.37 7.06
CA ASP A 232 4.77 24.79 5.78
C ASP A 232 6.06 23.94 5.77
N CYS A 233 6.37 23.20 6.82
CA CYS A 233 7.54 22.31 6.94
C CYS A 233 7.56 21.11 5.95
N LEU A 234 6.53 20.97 5.13
CA LEU A 234 6.45 19.91 4.11
C LEU A 234 6.89 20.37 2.71
N LEU A 235 7.28 21.62 2.54
CA LEU A 235 7.70 22.19 1.25
C LEU A 235 9.22 22.18 1.02
N TYR A 236 10.01 21.65 1.95
CA TYR A 236 11.47 21.56 1.79
C TYR A 236 12.00 20.15 1.85
#